data_156880abcb8129153a8ab3deff38f52d
#
_entry.id   156880abcb8129153a8ab3deff38f52d
#
_cell.length_a   1.000
_cell.length_b   1.000
_cell.length_c   1.000
_cell.angle_alpha   90.00
_cell.angle_beta   90.00
_cell.angle_gamma   90.00
#
_symmetry.space_group_name_H-M   'P 1'
#
loop_
_entity.id
_entity.type
_entity.pdbx_description
1 polymer ?
#
loop_
_entity_poly.entity_id
_entity_poly.type
_entity_poly.pdbx_seq_one_letter_code
_entity_poly.pdbx_strand_id
1 'polypeptide(L)'
;QTTTLDVLSGGRMVLGAALGRDESGRELSAFGEELDDRTRAAMLDEALGLIEELWSGERVDHRGPHYRAHDVTFTPRPVQQPRIPVWIGGRWPRRAPIRRAARWDGYFPIDLADPEQLSDCAAQIRSLRGTLDGFDLIVETAPDADPAPWIAAGATWWLSSFVIDRAT
;
A
#
# COMPACT_ATOMS: atom_id res chain seq x y z
N GLN A 1 9.96 -2.03 13.55
CA GLN A 1 10.59 -2.79 12.44
C GLN A 1 10.73 -1.94 11.17
N THR A 2 9.67 -1.29 10.66
CA THR A 2 9.72 -0.50 9.43
C THR A 2 10.74 0.64 9.50
N THR A 3 10.76 1.40 10.59
CA THR A 3 11.74 2.48 10.80
C THR A 3 13.18 1.97 10.88
N THR A 4 13.38 0.79 11.51
CA THR A 4 14.70 0.16 11.57
C THR A 4 15.16 -0.27 10.16
N LEU A 5 14.27 -0.83 9.36
CA LEU A 5 14.56 -1.19 7.97
C LEU A 5 14.85 0.05 7.12
N ASP A 6 14.14 1.14 7.36
CA ASP A 6 14.37 2.40 6.67
C ASP A 6 15.78 2.95 6.96
N VAL A 7 16.17 2.97 8.22
CA VAL A 7 17.54 3.37 8.64
C VAL A 7 18.59 2.44 8.02
N LEU A 8 18.42 1.12 8.12
CA LEU A 8 19.38 0.14 7.59
C LEU A 8 19.50 0.20 6.07
N SER A 9 18.42 0.51 5.37
CA SER A 9 18.42 0.64 3.92
C SER A 9 18.89 2.00 3.43
N GLY A 10 19.12 2.98 4.33
CA GLY A 10 19.46 4.35 3.95
C GLY A 10 18.29 5.06 3.24
N GLY A 11 17.05 4.85 3.71
CA GLY A 11 15.88 5.54 3.18
C GLY A 11 15.30 4.91 1.91
N ARG A 12 15.37 3.59 1.75
CA ARG A 12 14.81 2.87 0.59
C ARG A 12 13.56 2.04 0.93
N MET A 13 13.09 2.10 2.17
CA MET A 13 11.89 1.40 2.61
C MET A 13 10.65 2.00 1.96
N VAL A 14 9.74 1.16 1.50
CA VAL A 14 8.36 1.50 1.14
C VAL A 14 7.43 0.55 1.89
N LEU A 15 6.36 1.06 2.47
CA LEU A 15 5.34 0.24 3.13
C LEU A 15 4.22 -0.07 2.15
N GLY A 16 4.09 -1.32 1.72
CA GLY A 16 2.91 -1.81 1.01
C GLY A 16 1.80 -2.19 1.99
N ALA A 17 0.58 -1.69 1.77
CA ALA A 17 -0.56 -1.96 2.62
C ALA A 17 -1.83 -2.30 1.81
N ALA A 18 -2.50 -3.37 2.19
CA ALA A 18 -3.75 -3.84 1.57
C ALA A 18 -4.61 -4.56 2.61
N LEU A 19 -5.87 -4.84 2.27
CA LEU A 19 -6.77 -5.57 3.19
C LEU A 19 -6.39 -7.05 3.35
N GLY A 20 -5.69 -7.64 2.38
CA GLY A 20 -5.52 -9.08 2.35
C GLY A 20 -6.81 -9.83 1.99
N ARG A 21 -6.78 -11.14 1.98
CA ARG A 21 -7.91 -12.04 1.66
C ARG A 21 -7.78 -13.32 2.48
N ASP A 22 -8.92 -13.92 2.80
CA ASP A 22 -8.97 -15.18 3.58
C ASP A 22 -9.34 -16.40 2.71
N GLU A 23 -9.11 -16.35 1.40
CA GLU A 23 -9.60 -17.42 0.50
C GLU A 23 -8.82 -18.73 0.64
N SER A 24 -7.73 -18.88 -0.08
CA SER A 24 -7.01 -20.18 -0.16
C SER A 24 -6.07 -20.43 1.01
N GLY A 25 -5.54 -19.38 1.61
CA GLY A 25 -4.53 -19.49 2.70
C GLY A 25 -5.11 -19.48 4.09
N ARG A 26 -6.38 -19.12 4.27
CA ARG A 26 -7.01 -18.93 5.58
C ARG A 26 -6.18 -18.01 6.49
N GLU A 27 -5.59 -16.98 5.90
CA GLU A 27 -4.63 -16.08 6.56
C GLU A 27 -5.26 -15.25 7.68
N LEU A 28 -6.56 -15.04 7.62
CA LEU A 28 -7.31 -14.28 8.61
C LEU A 28 -8.08 -15.19 9.56
N SER A 29 -8.92 -16.10 9.02
CA SER A 29 -9.77 -16.97 9.81
C SER A 29 -9.00 -17.93 10.71
N ALA A 30 -7.85 -18.42 10.24
CA ALA A 30 -7.01 -19.33 11.02
C ALA A 30 -6.37 -18.66 12.25
N PHE A 31 -6.26 -17.33 12.25
CA PHE A 31 -5.70 -16.54 13.36
C PHE A 31 -6.76 -15.76 14.15
N GLY A 32 -8.04 -15.96 13.84
CA GLY A 32 -9.13 -15.28 14.53
C GLY A 32 -9.23 -13.78 14.20
N GLU A 33 -8.71 -13.37 13.06
CA GLU A 33 -8.75 -11.99 12.59
C GLU A 33 -10.15 -11.62 12.07
N GLU A 34 -10.42 -10.32 12.01
CA GLU A 34 -11.67 -9.79 11.45
C GLU A 34 -11.84 -10.19 9.98
N LEU A 35 -13.02 -10.67 9.61
CA LEU A 35 -13.31 -11.12 8.25
C LEU A 35 -14.16 -10.14 7.45
N ASP A 36 -14.90 -9.22 8.11
CA ASP A 36 -15.70 -8.23 7.41
C ASP A 36 -14.83 -7.19 6.71
N ASP A 37 -14.88 -7.17 5.38
CA ASP A 37 -14.08 -6.26 4.55
C ASP A 37 -14.29 -4.78 4.91
N ARG A 38 -15.48 -4.39 5.36
CA ARG A 38 -15.76 -3.00 5.72
C ARG A 38 -15.08 -2.61 7.02
N THR A 39 -15.17 -3.48 8.02
CA THR A 39 -14.51 -3.31 9.31
C THR A 39 -12.99 -3.29 9.13
N ARG A 40 -12.46 -4.23 8.35
CA ARG A 40 -11.02 -4.29 8.03
C ARG A 40 -10.53 -3.07 7.28
N ALA A 41 -11.37 -2.51 6.39
CA ALA A 41 -11.03 -1.26 5.72
C ALA A 41 -10.94 -0.08 6.70
N ALA A 42 -11.82 0.00 7.69
CA ALA A 42 -11.76 1.01 8.74
C ALA A 42 -10.54 0.81 9.65
N MET A 43 -10.25 -0.44 10.02
CA MET A 43 -9.03 -0.80 10.78
C MET A 43 -7.77 -0.39 10.02
N LEU A 44 -7.68 -0.66 8.72
CA LEU A 44 -6.53 -0.27 7.90
C LEU A 44 -6.36 1.26 7.83
N ASP A 45 -7.47 1.98 7.64
CA ASP A 45 -7.42 3.45 7.59
C ASP A 45 -6.94 4.05 8.92
N GLU A 46 -7.40 3.52 10.05
CA GLU A 46 -6.94 3.93 11.38
C GLU A 46 -5.48 3.52 11.64
N ALA A 47 -5.11 2.28 11.30
CA ALA A 47 -3.75 1.77 11.48
C ALA A 47 -2.71 2.60 10.71
N LEU A 48 -3.00 2.99 9.48
CA LEU A 48 -2.08 3.80 8.67
C LEU A 48 -1.88 5.19 9.29
N GLY A 49 -2.92 5.82 9.79
CA GLY A 49 -2.81 7.09 10.52
C GLY A 49 -1.97 6.95 11.80
N LEU A 50 -2.25 5.92 12.60
CA LEU A 50 -1.47 5.64 13.81
C LEU A 50 0.00 5.33 13.51
N ILE A 51 0.28 4.58 12.45
CA ILE A 51 1.66 4.29 12.00
C ILE A 51 2.39 5.59 11.63
N GLU A 52 1.74 6.50 10.93
CA GLU A 52 2.31 7.80 10.58
C GLU A 52 2.63 8.63 11.83
N GLU A 53 1.72 8.68 12.81
CA GLU A 53 1.98 9.32 14.12
C GLU A 53 3.18 8.68 14.82
N LEU A 54 3.25 7.35 14.90
CA LEU A 54 4.35 6.62 15.55
C LEU A 54 5.70 6.83 14.83
N TRP A 55 5.71 7.03 13.52
CA TRP A 55 6.94 7.34 12.77
C TRP A 55 7.48 8.76 13.03
N SER A 56 6.66 9.65 13.57
CA SER A 56 7.13 10.99 13.96
C SER A 56 8.24 10.94 15.00
N GLY A 57 8.29 9.87 15.80
CA GLY A 57 9.18 9.73 16.95
C GLY A 57 8.79 10.62 18.12
N GLU A 58 7.66 11.30 18.03
CA GLU A 58 7.08 12.03 19.16
C GLU A 58 6.29 11.09 20.07
N ARG A 59 5.85 11.60 21.19
CA ARG A 59 4.97 10.89 22.10
C ARG A 59 3.57 10.80 21.50
N VAL A 60 3.02 9.60 21.41
CA VAL A 60 1.71 9.31 20.82
C VAL A 60 0.74 8.82 21.89
N ASP A 61 -0.43 9.44 21.95
CA ASP A 61 -1.62 9.02 22.69
C ASP A 61 -2.78 8.88 21.70
N HIS A 62 -3.08 7.66 21.26
CA HIS A 62 -4.14 7.36 20.31
C HIS A 62 -5.28 6.57 20.98
N ARG A 63 -6.52 7.01 20.75
CA ARG A 63 -7.74 6.33 21.23
C ARG A 63 -8.77 6.27 20.11
N GLY A 64 -8.57 5.33 19.20
CA GLY A 64 -9.48 5.09 18.09
C GLY A 64 -10.48 3.97 18.37
N PRO A 65 -11.40 3.73 17.43
CA PRO A 65 -12.37 2.63 17.51
C PRO A 65 -11.73 1.25 17.48
N HIS A 66 -10.59 1.08 16.81
CA HIS A 66 -9.94 -0.22 16.62
C HIS A 66 -8.60 -0.33 17.35
N TYR A 67 -7.85 0.79 17.50
CA TYR A 67 -6.52 0.78 18.09
C TYR A 67 -6.38 1.76 19.24
N ARG A 68 -5.46 1.44 20.15
CA ARG A 68 -5.10 2.30 21.28
C ARG A 68 -3.58 2.30 21.47
N ALA A 69 -3.02 3.46 21.65
CA ALA A 69 -1.66 3.64 22.12
C ALA A 69 -1.68 4.68 23.25
N HIS A 70 -0.96 4.45 24.32
CA HIS A 70 -0.88 5.39 25.45
C HIS A 70 0.56 5.59 25.85
N ASP A 71 1.00 6.83 25.80
CA ASP A 71 2.36 7.24 26.18
C ASP A 71 3.45 6.47 25.45
N VAL A 72 3.32 6.35 24.12
CA VAL A 72 4.24 5.54 23.29
C VAL A 72 5.12 6.45 22.45
N THR A 73 6.42 6.18 22.42
CA THR A 73 7.38 6.82 21.52
C THR A 73 8.17 5.75 20.78
N PHE A 74 8.18 5.83 19.45
CA PHE A 74 8.92 4.89 18.60
C PHE A 74 10.24 5.49 18.15
N THR A 75 11.33 4.76 18.41
CA THR A 75 12.68 5.10 17.94
C THR A 75 13.36 3.89 17.32
N PRO A 76 14.23 4.07 16.31
CA PRO A 76 14.58 5.33 15.66
C PRO A 76 13.44 5.90 14.81
N ARG A 77 13.50 7.20 14.49
CA ARG A 77 12.67 7.80 13.43
C ARG A 77 13.11 7.29 12.06
N PRO A 78 12.23 7.29 11.04
CA PRO A 78 12.64 7.10 9.67
C PRO A 78 13.69 8.12 9.23
N VAL A 79 14.57 7.73 8.30
CA VAL A 79 15.47 8.69 7.63
C VAL A 79 14.77 9.43 6.51
N GLN A 80 13.73 8.80 5.93
CA GLN A 80 12.91 9.42 4.89
C GLN A 80 12.02 10.53 5.46
N GLN A 81 11.89 11.64 4.71
CA GLN A 81 11.06 12.78 5.07
C GLN A 81 10.00 13.03 3.98
N PRO A 82 8.76 13.35 4.36
CA PRO A 82 8.25 13.53 5.74
C PRO A 82 8.05 12.22 6.49
N ARG A 83 8.04 11.06 5.81
CA ARG A 83 7.88 9.71 6.37
C ARG A 83 8.26 8.64 5.33
N ILE A 84 8.20 7.39 5.71
CA ILE A 84 8.31 6.26 4.79
C ILE A 84 7.12 6.33 3.81
N PRO A 85 7.34 6.21 2.48
CA PRO A 85 6.26 6.14 1.50
C PRO A 85 5.35 4.94 1.73
N VAL A 86 4.06 5.14 1.51
CA VAL A 86 3.03 4.09 1.65
C VAL A 86 2.36 3.84 0.31
N TRP A 87 2.41 2.61 -0.16
CA TRP A 87 1.68 2.16 -1.35
C TRP A 87 0.46 1.33 -0.96
N ILE A 88 -0.67 1.66 -1.51
CA ILE A 88 -1.92 0.96 -1.23
C ILE A 88 -2.20 -0.06 -2.32
N GLY A 89 -2.34 -1.32 -1.93
CA GLY A 89 -2.78 -2.39 -2.81
C GLY A 89 -4.31 -2.48 -2.90
N GLY A 90 -4.83 -2.74 -4.09
CA GLY A 90 -6.27 -2.95 -4.26
C GLY A 90 -6.65 -3.50 -5.61
N ARG A 91 -7.73 -4.30 -5.65
CA ARG A 91 -8.20 -4.92 -6.89
C ARG A 91 -8.97 -3.94 -7.76
N TRP A 92 -8.61 -3.92 -9.03
CA TRP A 92 -9.41 -3.28 -10.08
C TRP A 92 -10.74 -4.04 -10.29
N PRO A 93 -11.87 -3.40 -10.58
CA PRO A 93 -12.11 -1.94 -10.66
C PRO A 93 -12.68 -1.31 -9.37
N ARG A 94 -12.32 -1.83 -8.20
CA ARG A 94 -12.86 -1.36 -6.91
C ARG A 94 -12.41 0.07 -6.60
N ARG A 95 -13.38 0.97 -6.36
CA ARG A 95 -13.10 2.39 -6.09
C ARG A 95 -12.57 2.69 -4.68
N ALA A 96 -12.90 1.86 -3.70
CA ALA A 96 -12.50 2.11 -2.31
C ALA A 96 -10.97 2.12 -2.11
N PRO A 97 -10.20 1.14 -2.65
CA PRO A 97 -8.74 1.19 -2.61
C PRO A 97 -8.16 2.41 -3.34
N ILE A 98 -8.73 2.81 -4.48
CA ILE A 98 -8.30 4.00 -5.23
C ILE A 98 -8.46 5.27 -4.38
N ARG A 99 -9.61 5.44 -3.71
CA ARG A 99 -9.83 6.57 -2.80
C ARG A 99 -8.88 6.56 -1.60
N ARG A 100 -8.53 5.38 -1.10
CA ARG A 100 -7.53 5.25 -0.04
C ARG A 100 -6.16 5.65 -0.56
N ALA A 101 -5.73 5.09 -1.69
CA ALA A 101 -4.44 5.36 -2.31
C ALA A 101 -4.23 6.86 -2.59
N ALA A 102 -5.29 7.56 -2.99
CA ALA A 102 -5.23 9.00 -3.24
C ALA A 102 -4.79 9.85 -2.03
N ARG A 103 -4.80 9.30 -0.83
CA ARG A 103 -4.31 9.95 0.42
C ARG A 103 -2.86 9.61 0.75
N TRP A 104 -2.25 8.66 0.02
CA TRP A 104 -0.91 8.12 0.27
C TRP A 104 0.01 8.36 -0.94
N ASP A 105 1.07 7.61 -1.07
CA ASP A 105 2.18 7.90 -1.99
C ASP A 105 2.18 7.04 -3.25
N GLY A 106 1.40 5.96 -3.27
CA GLY A 106 1.31 5.12 -4.45
C GLY A 106 0.12 4.16 -4.43
N TYR A 107 -0.17 3.62 -5.61
CA TYR A 107 -1.22 2.64 -5.82
C TYR A 107 -0.69 1.43 -6.59
N PHE A 108 -0.92 0.26 -6.03
CA PHE A 108 -0.64 -1.03 -6.66
C PHE A 108 -1.97 -1.69 -7.04
N PRO A 109 -2.50 -1.44 -8.24
CA PRO A 109 -3.68 -2.11 -8.74
C PRO A 109 -3.39 -3.59 -9.00
N ILE A 110 -4.21 -4.45 -8.43
CA ILE A 110 -4.15 -5.91 -8.60
C ILE A 110 -5.20 -6.32 -9.63
N ASP A 111 -4.89 -7.33 -10.45
CA ASP A 111 -5.76 -7.88 -11.49
C ASP A 111 -6.02 -6.91 -12.66
N LEU A 112 -5.04 -6.12 -13.05
CA LEU A 112 -5.11 -5.38 -14.32
C LEU A 112 -4.96 -6.34 -15.50
N ALA A 113 -5.84 -6.20 -16.49
CA ALA A 113 -5.77 -6.96 -17.73
C ALA A 113 -4.97 -6.24 -18.82
N ASP A 114 -4.98 -4.92 -18.81
CA ASP A 114 -4.39 -4.09 -19.86
C ASP A 114 -3.92 -2.71 -19.33
N PRO A 115 -3.07 -1.99 -20.07
CA PRO A 115 -2.58 -0.67 -19.69
C PRO A 115 -3.67 0.41 -19.62
N GLU A 116 -4.78 0.27 -20.34
CA GLU A 116 -5.88 1.26 -20.31
C GLU A 116 -6.49 1.30 -18.92
N GLN A 117 -6.62 0.17 -18.25
CA GLN A 117 -7.09 0.10 -16.87
C GLN A 117 -6.16 0.83 -15.88
N LEU A 118 -4.85 0.82 -16.13
CA LEU A 118 -3.92 1.62 -15.34
C LEU A 118 -4.12 3.12 -15.59
N SER A 119 -4.35 3.51 -16.86
CA SER A 119 -4.67 4.90 -17.21
C SER A 119 -5.95 5.36 -16.51
N ASP A 120 -6.96 4.50 -16.40
CA ASP A 120 -8.19 4.78 -15.66
C ASP A 120 -7.94 4.97 -14.16
N CYS A 121 -7.08 4.13 -13.56
CA CYS A 121 -6.64 4.30 -12.17
C CYS A 121 -5.96 5.67 -11.99
N ALA A 122 -5.02 6.00 -12.88
CA ALA A 122 -4.29 7.26 -12.85
C ALA A 122 -5.23 8.48 -12.94
N ALA A 123 -6.20 8.42 -13.86
CA ALA A 123 -7.20 9.48 -14.03
C ALA A 123 -8.08 9.67 -12.78
N GLN A 124 -8.54 8.57 -12.16
CA GLN A 124 -9.32 8.62 -10.93
C GLN A 124 -8.51 9.19 -9.77
N ILE A 125 -7.26 8.76 -9.59
CA ILE A 125 -6.37 9.26 -8.54
C ILE A 125 -6.07 10.74 -8.77
N ARG A 126 -5.76 11.15 -10.00
CA ARG A 126 -5.55 12.57 -10.36
C ARG A 126 -6.77 13.42 -10.03
N SER A 127 -7.98 12.92 -10.31
CA SER A 127 -9.22 13.62 -9.98
C SER A 127 -9.41 13.84 -8.47
N LEU A 128 -8.91 12.92 -7.65
CA LEU A 128 -9.02 13.00 -6.19
C LEU A 128 -7.91 13.84 -5.55
N ARG A 129 -6.69 13.82 -6.12
CA ARG A 129 -5.50 14.49 -5.58
C ARG A 129 -5.25 15.87 -6.19
N GLY A 130 -5.74 16.11 -7.40
CA GLY A 130 -5.38 17.26 -8.23
C GLY A 130 -4.12 17.04 -9.10
N THR A 131 -3.17 16.22 -8.67
CA THR A 131 -1.93 15.91 -9.37
C THR A 131 -1.49 14.46 -9.14
N LEU A 132 -0.60 13.97 -10.00
CA LEU A 132 0.16 12.73 -9.78
C LEU A 132 1.64 12.98 -9.49
N ASP A 133 2.06 14.22 -9.31
CA ASP A 133 3.44 14.52 -8.97
C ASP A 133 3.83 13.85 -7.66
N GLY A 134 4.94 13.10 -7.68
CA GLY A 134 5.41 12.33 -6.53
C GLY A 134 4.50 11.16 -6.13
N PHE A 135 3.60 10.70 -7.02
CA PHE A 135 2.74 9.55 -6.78
C PHE A 135 3.16 8.35 -7.63
N ASP A 136 3.34 7.21 -6.99
CA ASP A 136 3.74 5.99 -7.67
C ASP A 136 2.54 5.17 -8.18
N LEU A 137 2.64 4.70 -9.43
CA LEU A 137 1.76 3.70 -10.03
C LEU A 137 2.56 2.44 -10.30
N ILE A 138 2.23 1.39 -9.58
CA ILE A 138 2.96 0.13 -9.58
C ILE A 138 2.22 -0.89 -10.43
N VAL A 139 2.91 -1.56 -11.34
CA VAL A 139 2.37 -2.67 -12.11
C VAL A 139 3.17 -3.94 -11.88
N GLU A 140 2.48 -5.05 -11.91
CA GLU A 140 3.06 -6.39 -11.88
C GLU A 140 2.71 -7.13 -13.16
N THR A 141 3.71 -7.69 -13.83
CA THR A 141 3.53 -8.43 -15.08
C THR A 141 4.47 -9.63 -15.13
N ALA A 142 4.30 -10.48 -16.14
CA ALA A 142 5.27 -11.51 -16.46
C ALA A 142 6.63 -10.88 -16.82
N PRO A 143 7.76 -11.58 -16.55
CA PRO A 143 9.10 -11.04 -16.75
C PRO A 143 9.43 -10.67 -18.19
N ASP A 144 8.75 -11.27 -19.16
CA ASP A 144 8.92 -11.09 -20.61
C ASP A 144 7.91 -10.11 -21.24
N ALA A 145 7.04 -9.51 -20.42
CA ALA A 145 6.06 -8.54 -20.91
C ALA A 145 6.74 -7.24 -21.35
N ASP A 146 6.22 -6.62 -22.42
CA ASP A 146 6.70 -5.32 -22.89
C ASP A 146 6.29 -4.22 -21.89
N PRO A 147 7.24 -3.48 -21.31
CA PRO A 147 6.92 -2.39 -20.39
C PRO A 147 6.38 -1.13 -21.07
N ALA A 148 6.63 -0.93 -22.36
CA ALA A 148 6.36 0.33 -23.05
C ALA A 148 4.88 0.78 -22.97
N PRO A 149 3.87 -0.09 -23.18
CA PRO A 149 2.47 0.30 -23.04
C PRO A 149 2.09 0.72 -21.61
N TRP A 150 2.66 0.06 -20.62
CA TRP A 150 2.41 0.37 -19.21
C TRP A 150 3.06 1.70 -18.77
N ILE A 151 4.28 1.96 -19.25
CA ILE A 151 4.95 3.26 -19.05
C ILE A 151 4.13 4.38 -19.67
N ALA A 152 3.63 4.18 -20.90
CA ALA A 152 2.75 5.14 -21.56
C ALA A 152 1.44 5.37 -20.80
N ALA A 153 0.93 4.35 -20.10
CA ALA A 153 -0.24 4.43 -19.24
C ALA A 153 0.03 5.10 -17.87
N GLY A 154 1.29 5.39 -17.56
CA GLY A 154 1.69 6.11 -16.35
C GLY A 154 2.36 5.26 -15.27
N ALA A 155 2.74 4.00 -15.54
CA ALA A 155 3.49 3.19 -14.58
C ALA A 155 4.82 3.87 -14.21
N THR A 156 5.11 3.95 -12.91
CA THR A 156 6.38 4.45 -12.37
C THR A 156 7.24 3.32 -11.81
N TRP A 157 6.62 2.21 -11.45
CA TRP A 157 7.29 1.02 -10.94
C TRP A 157 6.83 -0.23 -11.67
N TRP A 158 7.79 -1.10 -11.92
CA TRP A 158 7.60 -2.38 -12.60
C TRP A 158 8.05 -3.54 -11.71
N LEU A 159 7.13 -4.44 -11.40
CA LEU A 159 7.40 -5.67 -10.67
C LEU A 159 7.27 -6.86 -11.63
N SER A 160 8.27 -7.72 -11.65
CA SER A 160 8.22 -8.98 -12.40
C SER A 160 7.76 -10.12 -11.51
N SER A 161 6.68 -10.77 -11.89
CA SER A 161 6.13 -11.93 -11.20
C SER A 161 6.68 -13.21 -11.82
N PHE A 162 7.41 -13.98 -11.03
CA PHE A 162 7.92 -15.29 -11.45
C PHE A 162 6.99 -16.38 -10.92
N VAL A 163 6.30 -17.08 -11.81
CA VAL A 163 5.57 -18.29 -11.43
C VAL A 163 6.59 -19.37 -11.06
N ILE A 164 6.72 -19.63 -9.77
CA ILE A 164 7.45 -20.82 -9.32
C ILE A 164 6.52 -22.00 -9.57
N ASP A 165 6.74 -22.71 -10.66
CA ASP A 165 6.09 -23.99 -10.89
C ASP A 165 6.57 -24.94 -9.76
N ARG A 166 5.71 -25.10 -8.76
CA ARG A 166 5.93 -26.11 -7.72
C ARG A 166 5.58 -27.46 -8.37
N ALA A 167 6.48 -27.93 -9.21
CA ALA A 167 6.45 -29.33 -9.61
C ALA A 167 6.47 -30.18 -8.34
N THR A 168 5.34 -30.82 -8.09
CA THR A 168 4.92 -31.82 -7.11
C THR A 168 6.03 -32.46 -6.27
#